data_89fb1b8d106fabcdfc1296584c321655
#
_entry.id   89fb1b8d106fabcdfc1296584c321655
#
_cell.length_a   1.000
_cell.length_b   1.000
_cell.length_c   1.000
_cell.angle_alpha   90.00
_cell.angle_beta   90.00
_cell.angle_gamma   90.00
#
_symmetry.space_group_name_H-M   'P 1'
#
loop_
_entity.id
_entity.type
_entity.pdbx_description
1 polymer ?
#
loop_
_entity_poly.entity_id
_entity_poly.type
_entity_poly.pdbx_seq_one_letter_code
_entity_poly.pdbx_strand_id
1 'polypeptide(L)' 'AGQLLQCAIEDARKQGRKGLVLTCKEKLIAYYAKFGFVNEGISESVHGNVIWYQMRYKF' A
#
# COMPACT_ATOMS: atom_id res chain seq x y z
N ALA A 1 1.57 -14.96 2.55
CA ALA A 1 0.97 -13.63 2.48
C ALA A 1 1.81 -12.66 1.66
N GLY A 2 3.15 -12.60 1.86
CA GLY A 2 3.99 -11.69 1.12
C GLY A 2 4.04 -11.95 -0.38
N GLN A 3 3.83 -13.19 -0.79
CA GLN A 3 3.87 -13.56 -2.20
C GLN A 3 2.73 -12.93 -2.99
N LEU A 4 1.55 -12.82 -2.39
CA LEU A 4 0.41 -12.22 -3.08
C LEU A 4 0.63 -10.74 -3.36
N LEU A 5 1.20 -10.03 -2.42
CA LEU A 5 1.49 -8.61 -2.61
C LEU A 5 2.56 -8.41 -3.68
N GLN A 6 3.58 -9.25 -3.68
CA GLN A 6 4.65 -9.16 -4.65
C GLN A 6 4.13 -9.44 -6.07
N CYS A 7 3.24 -10.41 -6.21
CA CYS A 7 2.60 -10.70 -7.49
C CYS A 7 1.78 -9.51 -7.98
N ALA A 8 1.07 -8.83 -7.07
CA ALA A 8 0.28 -7.66 -7.44
C ALA A 8 1.17 -6.53 -7.94
N ILE A 9 2.33 -6.34 -7.32
CA ILE A 9 3.29 -5.32 -7.73
C ILE A 9 3.82 -5.62 -9.13
N GLU A 10 4.22 -6.87 -9.37
CA GLU A 10 4.74 -7.27 -10.68
C GLU A 10 3.67 -7.15 -11.77
N ASP A 11 2.44 -7.54 -11.45
CA ASP A 11 1.33 -7.46 -12.39
C ASP A 11 1.07 -6.01 -12.78
N ALA A 12 1.05 -5.11 -11.81
CA ALA A 12 0.83 -3.69 -12.07
C ALA A 12 1.95 -3.12 -12.95
N ARG A 13 3.18 -3.56 -12.71
CA ARG A 13 4.32 -3.12 -13.53
C ARG A 13 4.17 -3.58 -14.98
N LYS A 14 3.75 -4.84 -15.18
CA LYS A 14 3.53 -5.38 -16.51
C LYS A 14 2.41 -4.68 -17.25
N GLN A 15 1.42 -4.18 -16.51
CA GLN A 15 0.30 -3.44 -17.09
C GLN A 15 0.65 -2.00 -17.43
N GLY A 16 1.88 -1.58 -17.15
CA GLY A 16 2.33 -0.22 -17.45
C GLY A 16 1.84 0.82 -16.45
N ARG A 17 1.45 0.41 -15.26
CA ARG A 17 1.01 1.35 -14.23
C ARG A 17 2.19 2.13 -13.67
N LYS A 18 1.91 3.37 -13.26
CA LYS A 18 2.95 4.22 -12.69
C LYS A 18 3.24 3.91 -11.23
N GLY A 19 2.37 3.16 -10.57
CA GLY A 19 2.55 2.78 -9.19
C GLY A 19 1.30 2.14 -8.62
N LEU A 20 1.36 1.84 -7.33
CA LEU A 20 0.24 1.25 -6.61
C LEU A 20 -0.06 2.09 -5.37
N VAL A 21 -1.35 2.18 -5.03
CA VAL A 21 -1.80 2.86 -3.81
C VAL A 21 -2.68 1.90 -3.04
N LEU A 22 -2.46 1.84 -1.73
CA LEU A 22 -3.30 1.04 -0.85
C LEU A 22 -3.52 1.77 0.47
N THR A 23 -4.51 1.29 1.23
CA THR A 23 -4.73 1.77 2.59
C THR A 23 -4.55 0.61 3.57
N CYS A 24 -4.02 0.91 4.74
CA CYS A 24 -3.79 -0.11 5.75
C CYS A 24 -3.87 0.50 7.15
N LYS A 25 -3.94 -0.37 8.15
CA LYS A 25 -3.90 0.05 9.55
C LYS A 25 -2.46 0.36 9.95
N GLU A 26 -2.31 1.16 11.00
CA GLU A 26 -1.01 1.59 11.48
C GLU A 26 -0.02 0.44 11.67
N LYS A 27 -0.48 -0.66 12.23
CA LYS A 27 0.40 -1.80 12.50
C LYS A 27 0.96 -2.46 11.24
N LEU A 28 0.35 -2.20 10.08
CA LEU A 28 0.79 -2.77 8.82
C LEU A 28 1.70 -1.84 8.02
N ILE A 29 1.90 -0.61 8.49
CA ILE A 29 2.74 0.35 7.78
C ILE A 29 4.16 -0.19 7.59
N ALA A 30 4.76 -0.72 8.67
CA ALA A 30 6.12 -1.26 8.59
C ALA A 30 6.20 -2.46 7.64
N TYR A 31 5.14 -3.26 7.60
CA TYR A 31 5.08 -4.42 6.71
C TYR A 31 5.15 -3.99 5.25
N TYR A 32 4.30 -3.03 4.87
CA TYR A 32 4.28 -2.56 3.48
C TYR A 32 5.53 -1.75 3.13
N ALA A 33 6.08 -1.03 4.11
CA ALA A 33 7.31 -0.28 3.87
C ALA A 33 8.47 -1.18 3.45
N LYS A 34 8.49 -2.43 3.91
CA LYS A 34 9.52 -3.38 3.52
C LYS A 34 9.49 -3.68 2.02
N PHE A 35 8.35 -3.53 1.39
CA PHE A 35 8.20 -3.76 -0.05
C PHE A 35 8.50 -2.50 -0.87
N GLY A 36 8.70 -1.37 -0.22
CA GLY A 36 9.01 -0.13 -0.91
C GLY A 36 7.86 0.87 -0.91
N PHE A 37 6.77 0.59 -0.22
CA PHE A 37 5.67 1.53 -0.09
C PHE A 37 6.05 2.69 0.82
N VAL A 38 5.58 3.88 0.47
CA VAL A 38 5.82 5.09 1.25
C VAL A 38 4.53 5.48 1.96
N ASN A 39 4.63 5.77 3.26
CA ASN A 39 3.50 6.23 4.04
C ASN A 39 3.18 7.68 3.67
N GLU A 40 1.97 7.91 3.14
CA GLU A 40 1.53 9.25 2.75
C GLU A 40 0.63 9.90 3.81
N GLY A 41 0.51 9.26 4.96
CA GLY A 41 -0.27 9.81 6.05
C GLY A 41 -1.66 9.20 6.14
N ILE A 42 -2.52 9.85 6.90
CA ILE A 42 -3.86 9.34 7.17
C ILE A 42 -4.74 9.53 5.93
N SER A 43 -5.40 8.43 5.51
CA SER A 43 -6.38 8.49 4.44
C SER A 43 -7.66 9.18 4.94
N GLU A 44 -8.30 9.93 4.06
CA GLU A 44 -9.56 10.61 4.40
C GLU A 44 -10.69 9.62 4.60
N SER A 45 -10.55 8.40 4.14
CA SER A 45 -11.57 7.36 4.30
C SER A 45 -11.53 6.82 5.71
N VAL A 46 -12.34 7.39 6.59
CA VAL A 46 -12.49 6.90 7.95
C VAL A 46 -13.79 6.11 8.04
N HIS A 47 -13.68 4.81 8.28
CA HIS A 47 -14.85 3.95 8.46
C HIS A 47 -14.88 3.51 9.91
N GLY A 48 -15.90 3.93 10.63
CA GLY A 48 -16.03 3.66 12.04
C GLY A 48 -14.94 4.37 12.83
N ASN A 49 -14.36 3.69 13.81
CA ASN A 49 -13.31 4.25 14.66
C ASN A 49 -11.92 3.82 14.24
N VAL A 50 -11.76 3.39 12.98
CA VAL A 50 -10.49 2.88 12.49
C VAL A 50 -9.81 3.93 11.63
N ILE A 51 -8.57 4.24 11.94
CA ILE A 51 -7.76 5.16 11.16
C ILE A 51 -7.00 4.34 10.10
N TRP A 52 -7.13 4.74 8.86
CA TRP A 52 -6.46 4.11 7.73
C TRP A 52 -5.37 5.01 7.21
N TYR A 53 -4.20 4.43 6.90
CA TYR A 53 -3.06 5.14 6.35
C TYR A 53 -2.90 4.79 4.88
N GLN A 54 -2.59 5.79 4.05
CA GLN A 54 -2.37 5.59 2.63
C GLN A 54 -0.90 5.29 2.38
N MET A 55 -0.64 4.24 1.61
CA MET A 55 0.71 3.86 1.23
C MET A 55 0.81 3.88 -0.29
N ARG A 56 1.92 4.39 -0.81
CA ARG A 56 2.15 4.49 -2.24
C ARG A 56 3.45 3.81 -2.63
N TYR A 57 3.39 3.05 -3.71
CA TYR A 57 4.56 2.41 -4.31
C TYR A 57 4.76 3.01 -5.71
N LYS A 58 5.93 3.56 -5.97
CA LYS A 58 6.25 4.11 -7.30
C LYS A 58 7.15 3.13 -8.04
N PHE A 59 6.83 2.90 -9.28
CA PHE A 59 7.66 2.09 -10.17
C PHE A 59 8.78 2.89 -10.80
#